data_c4f4d3e2b06a629d4430ecc1ca9e11b2
#
_entry.id   c4f4d3e2b06a629d4430ecc1ca9e11b2
#
_cell.length_a   1.000
_cell.length_b   1.000
_cell.length_c   1.000
_cell.angle_alpha   90.00
_cell.angle_beta   90.00
_cell.angle_gamma   90.00
#
_symmetry.space_group_name_H-M   'P 1'
#
loop_
_entity.id
_entity.type
_entity.pdbx_description
1 polymer ?
#
loop_
_entity_poly.entity_id
_entity_poly.type
_entity_poly.pdbx_seq_one_letter_code
_entity_poly.pdbx_strand_id
1 'polypeptide(L)'
;MARLVGINHVALEVDDVDEALAWYGRFFEFELRGRVGGMAFVDMGDQFIALAPGKTQPADRARHFGLVVDDKEGVRAALKAAGVGVGATGSVDFVDPWGNHVQVVGYRDIQFTKTPAVLRAMGLDGLPKTESALAELRRKGITD
;
A
#
# COMPACT_ATOMS: atom_id res chain seq x y z
N MET A 1 -19.81 18.09 14.57
CA MET A 1 -19.59 17.00 13.58
C MET A 1 -18.10 16.67 13.53
N ALA A 2 -17.76 15.38 13.44
CA ALA A 2 -16.37 14.94 13.32
C ALA A 2 -15.83 15.21 11.91
N ARG A 3 -14.53 15.44 11.81
CA ARG A 3 -13.82 15.55 10.53
C ARG A 3 -13.18 14.22 10.18
N LEU A 4 -13.14 13.88 8.89
CA LEU A 4 -12.32 12.79 8.39
C LEU A 4 -10.85 13.20 8.48
N VAL A 5 -10.02 12.35 9.09
CA VAL A 5 -8.59 12.62 9.32
C VAL A 5 -7.71 11.76 8.43
N GLY A 6 -8.09 10.49 8.22
CA GLY A 6 -7.32 9.56 7.41
C GLY A 6 -7.90 8.16 7.48
N ILE A 7 -7.20 7.24 6.86
CA ILE A 7 -7.50 5.80 6.90
C ILE A 7 -6.48 5.15 7.84
N ASN A 8 -6.98 4.47 8.89
CA ASN A 8 -6.12 3.75 9.83
C ASN A 8 -5.62 2.44 9.22
N HIS A 9 -6.52 1.66 8.63
CA HIS A 9 -6.20 0.38 8.02
C HIS A 9 -7.19 -0.01 6.93
N VAL A 10 -6.77 -0.99 6.13
CA VAL A 10 -7.60 -1.71 5.16
C VAL A 10 -7.55 -3.19 5.54
N ALA A 11 -8.68 -3.87 5.56
CA ALA A 11 -8.75 -5.31 5.77
C ALA A 11 -8.94 -6.04 4.43
N LEU A 12 -8.07 -6.98 4.13
CA LEU A 12 -8.13 -7.82 2.94
C LEU A 12 -8.48 -9.25 3.36
N GLU A 13 -9.47 -9.83 2.70
CA GLU A 13 -9.76 -11.25 2.85
C GLU A 13 -8.82 -12.10 2.00
N VAL A 14 -8.23 -13.12 2.61
CA VAL A 14 -7.39 -14.13 1.95
C VAL A 14 -7.82 -15.52 2.43
N ASP A 15 -7.40 -16.57 1.75
CA ASP A 15 -7.72 -17.93 2.19
C ASP A 15 -6.77 -18.35 3.34
N ASP A 16 -5.48 -18.26 3.12
CA ASP A 16 -4.46 -18.55 4.13
C ASP A 16 -3.56 -17.34 4.33
N VAL A 17 -3.43 -16.89 5.58
CA VAL A 17 -2.67 -15.68 5.93
C VAL A 17 -1.17 -15.87 5.71
N ASP A 18 -0.61 -17.04 5.99
CA ASP A 18 0.83 -17.29 5.77
C ASP A 18 1.17 -17.36 4.28
N GLU A 19 0.30 -17.95 3.47
CA GLU A 19 0.45 -17.92 2.01
C GLU A 19 0.37 -16.47 1.49
N ALA A 20 -0.55 -15.67 2.01
CA ALA A 20 -0.69 -14.27 1.63
C ALA A 20 0.55 -13.45 2.00
N LEU A 21 1.09 -13.63 3.19
CA LEU A 21 2.33 -12.97 3.60
C LEU A 21 3.50 -13.36 2.70
N ALA A 22 3.62 -14.64 2.35
CA ALA A 22 4.66 -15.11 1.44
C ALA A 22 4.49 -14.53 0.03
N TRP A 23 3.24 -14.44 -0.47
CA TRP A 23 2.96 -13.87 -1.79
C TRP A 23 3.28 -12.38 -1.84
N TYR A 24 2.78 -11.59 -0.90
CA TYR A 24 3.07 -10.15 -0.83
C TYR A 24 4.54 -9.85 -0.59
N GLY A 25 5.24 -10.67 0.21
CA GLY A 25 6.67 -10.57 0.47
C GLY A 25 7.57 -10.78 -0.75
N ARG A 26 7.03 -11.26 -1.88
CA ARG A 26 7.74 -11.32 -3.17
C ARG A 26 7.90 -9.97 -3.84
N PHE A 27 7.03 -9.02 -3.51
CA PHE A 27 6.90 -7.74 -4.20
C PHE A 27 7.13 -6.53 -3.30
N PHE A 28 6.91 -6.71 -1.99
CA PHE A 28 6.99 -5.64 -1.00
C PHE A 28 7.84 -6.07 0.18
N GLU A 29 8.66 -5.17 0.67
CA GLU A 29 9.35 -5.31 1.94
C GLU A 29 8.47 -4.73 3.04
N PHE A 30 8.22 -5.50 4.10
CA PHE A 30 7.41 -5.08 5.23
C PHE A 30 7.74 -5.86 6.50
N GLU A 31 7.35 -5.30 7.63
CA GLU A 31 7.34 -5.97 8.92
C GLU A 31 5.92 -6.24 9.38
N LEU A 32 5.73 -7.17 10.30
CA LEU A 32 4.45 -7.38 10.94
C LEU A 32 4.33 -6.52 12.19
N ARG A 33 3.22 -5.81 12.30
CA ARG A 33 2.82 -5.15 13.54
C ARG A 33 2.39 -6.16 14.61
N GLY A 34 1.81 -7.30 14.19
CA GLY A 34 1.36 -8.37 15.07
C GLY A 34 0.39 -9.33 14.40
N ARG A 35 -0.09 -10.28 15.20
CA ARG A 35 -1.12 -11.25 14.82
C ARG A 35 -2.16 -11.36 15.91
N VAL A 36 -3.44 -11.39 15.54
CA VAL A 36 -4.56 -11.57 16.48
C VAL A 36 -5.67 -12.35 15.78
N GLY A 37 -6.17 -13.43 16.43
CA GLY A 37 -7.34 -14.16 15.94
C GLY A 37 -7.17 -14.76 14.54
N GLY A 38 -5.99 -15.22 14.18
CA GLY A 38 -5.69 -15.74 12.85
C GLY A 38 -5.36 -14.68 11.81
N MET A 39 -5.59 -13.40 12.08
CA MET A 39 -5.20 -12.29 11.22
C MET A 39 -3.73 -11.93 11.40
N ALA A 40 -3.13 -11.32 10.36
CA ALA A 40 -1.84 -10.67 10.45
C ALA A 40 -1.95 -9.21 10.05
N PHE A 41 -1.18 -8.35 10.70
CA PHE A 41 -1.15 -6.92 10.45
C PHE A 41 0.19 -6.52 9.83
N VAL A 42 0.14 -6.11 8.57
CA VAL A 42 1.31 -5.60 7.81
C VAL A 42 1.51 -4.14 8.19
N ASP A 43 2.65 -3.83 8.80
CA ASP A 43 2.93 -2.49 9.31
C ASP A 43 3.28 -1.50 8.18
N MET A 44 2.75 -0.29 8.29
CA MET A 44 3.07 0.85 7.43
C MET A 44 3.30 2.11 8.27
N GLY A 45 3.85 1.94 9.47
CA GLY A 45 4.13 3.04 10.41
C GLY A 45 2.91 3.45 11.20
N ASP A 46 2.21 4.47 10.75
CA ASP A 46 0.97 4.97 11.38
C ASP A 46 -0.32 4.35 10.80
N GLN A 47 -0.19 3.43 9.87
CA GLN A 47 -1.27 2.69 9.23
C GLN A 47 -0.90 1.22 9.11
N PHE A 48 -1.84 0.36 8.74
CA PHE A 48 -1.56 -1.05 8.50
C PHE A 48 -2.56 -1.68 7.53
N ILE A 49 -2.19 -2.83 6.98
CA ILE A 49 -3.10 -3.73 6.27
C ILE A 49 -3.37 -4.93 7.16
N ALA A 50 -4.63 -5.26 7.36
CA ALA A 50 -5.04 -6.50 8.02
C ALA A 50 -5.29 -7.58 6.96
N LEU A 51 -4.64 -8.72 7.09
CA LEU A 51 -4.94 -9.92 6.30
C LEU A 51 -5.82 -10.82 7.14
N ALA A 52 -7.04 -11.06 6.69
CA ALA A 52 -8.04 -11.86 7.39
C ALA A 52 -8.27 -13.19 6.66
N PRO A 53 -8.22 -14.35 7.36
CA PRO A 53 -8.45 -15.64 6.72
C PRO A 53 -9.93 -15.87 6.41
N GLY A 54 -10.20 -16.83 5.51
CA GLY A 54 -11.56 -17.24 5.22
C GLY A 54 -12.26 -16.31 4.22
N LYS A 55 -11.73 -16.21 3.02
CA LYS A 55 -12.31 -15.41 1.94
C LYS A 55 -13.79 -15.74 1.71
N THR A 56 -14.63 -14.70 1.76
CA THR A 56 -16.08 -14.80 1.56
C THR A 56 -16.56 -13.99 0.35
N GLN A 57 -15.79 -13.01 -0.12
CA GLN A 57 -16.21 -12.08 -1.16
C GLN A 57 -15.70 -12.49 -2.53
N PRO A 58 -16.46 -12.15 -3.60
CA PRO A 58 -15.96 -12.29 -4.97
C PRO A 58 -14.79 -11.33 -5.22
N ALA A 59 -14.06 -11.57 -6.31
CA ALA A 59 -12.98 -10.70 -6.73
C ALA A 59 -13.46 -9.25 -6.94
N ASP A 60 -12.63 -8.31 -6.53
CA ASP A 60 -12.86 -6.88 -6.77
C ASP A 60 -12.84 -6.57 -8.28
N ARG A 61 -13.60 -5.58 -8.68
CA ARG A 61 -13.56 -5.00 -10.02
C ARG A 61 -13.14 -3.55 -9.96
N ALA A 62 -14.10 -2.65 -9.80
CA ALA A 62 -13.82 -1.22 -9.63
C ALA A 62 -13.35 -0.89 -8.20
N ARG A 63 -13.81 -1.66 -7.21
CA ARG A 63 -13.37 -1.46 -5.82
C ARG A 63 -11.89 -1.80 -5.69
N HIS A 64 -11.10 -0.84 -5.20
CA HIS A 64 -9.67 -0.99 -4.97
C HIS A 64 -9.20 0.00 -3.90
N PHE A 65 -7.96 -0.13 -3.48
CA PHE A 65 -7.30 0.88 -2.67
C PHE A 65 -5.91 1.20 -3.22
N GLY A 66 -5.41 2.39 -2.90
CA GLY A 66 -4.07 2.84 -3.28
C GLY A 66 -3.05 2.47 -2.22
N LEU A 67 -2.05 1.69 -2.61
CA LEU A 67 -0.91 1.33 -1.78
C LEU A 67 0.29 2.19 -2.18
N VAL A 68 0.79 2.99 -1.25
CA VAL A 68 1.91 3.90 -1.49
C VAL A 68 3.23 3.18 -1.23
N VAL A 69 4.15 3.28 -2.17
CA VAL A 69 5.49 2.68 -2.10
C VAL A 69 6.58 3.71 -2.39
N ASP A 70 7.79 3.42 -1.98
CA ASP A 70 8.99 4.21 -2.29
C ASP A 70 9.50 3.96 -3.71
N ASP A 71 9.37 2.73 -4.23
CA ASP A 71 9.82 2.32 -5.56
C ASP A 71 8.72 1.63 -6.37
N LYS A 72 7.87 2.41 -7.00
CA LYS A 72 6.78 1.93 -7.86
C LYS A 72 7.28 1.12 -9.06
N GLU A 73 8.39 1.52 -9.67
CA GLU A 73 8.91 0.86 -10.86
C GLU A 73 9.55 -0.50 -10.52
N GLY A 74 10.18 -0.60 -9.36
CA GLY A 74 10.65 -1.88 -8.83
C GLY A 74 9.50 -2.87 -8.60
N VAL A 75 8.40 -2.42 -8.04
CA VAL A 75 7.18 -3.24 -7.88
C VAL A 75 6.63 -3.68 -9.25
N ARG A 76 6.53 -2.76 -10.21
CA ARG A 76 6.10 -3.08 -11.58
C ARG A 76 6.94 -4.21 -12.18
N ALA A 77 8.26 -4.07 -12.09
CA ALA A 77 9.20 -5.05 -12.64
C ALA A 77 9.06 -6.42 -11.96
N ALA A 78 8.93 -6.45 -10.65
CA ALA A 78 8.77 -7.68 -9.89
C ALA A 78 7.46 -8.40 -10.22
N LEU A 79 6.34 -7.68 -10.30
CA LEU A 79 5.04 -8.22 -10.70
C LEU A 79 5.09 -8.83 -12.12
N LYS A 80 5.66 -8.10 -13.07
CA LYS A 80 5.82 -8.59 -14.45
C LYS A 80 6.69 -9.85 -14.51
N ALA A 81 7.81 -9.86 -13.79
CA ALA A 81 8.70 -11.02 -13.74
C ALA A 81 8.01 -12.26 -13.15
N ALA A 82 7.05 -12.08 -12.27
CA ALA A 82 6.25 -13.15 -11.69
C ALA A 82 5.01 -13.53 -12.52
N GLY A 83 4.79 -12.89 -13.68
CA GLY A 83 3.63 -13.15 -14.53
C GLY A 83 2.33 -12.55 -14.00
N VAL A 84 2.37 -11.62 -13.07
CA VAL A 84 1.20 -10.93 -12.55
C VAL A 84 0.84 -9.75 -13.47
N GLY A 85 -0.41 -9.63 -13.88
CA GLY A 85 -0.89 -8.51 -14.69
C GLY A 85 -0.79 -7.19 -13.93
N VAL A 86 -0.32 -6.14 -14.59
CA VAL A 86 -0.04 -4.83 -13.95
C VAL A 86 -0.88 -3.67 -14.48
N GLY A 87 -1.96 -3.93 -15.15
CA GLY A 87 -2.83 -2.89 -15.69
C GLY A 87 -2.28 -2.17 -16.92
N ALA A 88 -2.91 -1.07 -17.32
CA ALA A 88 -2.57 -0.29 -18.51
C ALA A 88 -1.28 0.53 -18.30
N THR A 89 -0.75 1.05 -19.40
CA THR A 89 0.45 1.91 -19.41
C THR A 89 0.30 3.09 -18.43
N GLY A 90 1.29 3.28 -17.58
CA GLY A 90 1.34 4.35 -16.59
C GLY A 90 0.73 4.00 -15.23
N SER A 91 -0.12 2.97 -15.16
CA SER A 91 -0.69 2.46 -13.91
C SER A 91 0.05 1.20 -13.45
N VAL A 92 0.06 0.96 -12.15
CA VAL A 92 0.50 -0.31 -11.56
C VAL A 92 -0.64 -0.83 -10.72
N ASP A 93 -1.59 -1.47 -11.38
CA ASP A 93 -2.74 -2.13 -10.75
C ASP A 93 -2.56 -3.63 -10.86
N PHE A 94 -2.82 -4.34 -9.79
CA PHE A 94 -2.84 -5.80 -9.80
C PHE A 94 -4.00 -6.33 -8.97
N VAL A 95 -4.37 -7.57 -9.24
CA VAL A 95 -5.31 -8.32 -8.42
C VAL A 95 -4.54 -9.46 -7.79
N ASP A 96 -4.62 -9.57 -6.45
CA ASP A 96 -3.95 -10.66 -5.76
C ASP A 96 -4.66 -12.01 -6.01
N PRO A 97 -4.06 -13.16 -5.62
CA PRO A 97 -4.68 -14.47 -5.84
C PRO A 97 -6.07 -14.64 -5.20
N TRP A 98 -6.42 -13.81 -4.24
CA TRP A 98 -7.71 -13.86 -3.52
C TRP A 98 -8.72 -12.84 -4.03
N GLY A 99 -8.39 -12.10 -5.07
CA GLY A 99 -9.29 -11.16 -5.73
C GLY A 99 -9.26 -9.73 -5.19
N ASN A 100 -8.30 -9.37 -4.35
CA ASN A 100 -8.16 -8.00 -3.88
C ASN A 100 -7.45 -7.15 -4.94
N HIS A 101 -8.08 -6.05 -5.35
CA HIS A 101 -7.53 -5.12 -6.34
C HIS A 101 -6.74 -4.02 -5.65
N VAL A 102 -5.48 -3.89 -6.00
CA VAL A 102 -4.53 -2.94 -5.44
C VAL A 102 -3.97 -2.05 -6.54
N GLN A 103 -4.02 -0.73 -6.33
CA GLN A 103 -3.31 0.24 -7.15
C GLN A 103 -2.04 0.67 -6.42
N VAL A 104 -0.88 0.48 -7.04
CA VAL A 104 0.40 0.91 -6.48
C VAL A 104 0.72 2.31 -6.95
N VAL A 105 0.98 3.21 -6.01
CA VAL A 105 1.33 4.62 -6.28
C VAL A 105 2.67 4.97 -5.65
N GLY A 106 3.46 5.78 -6.34
CA GLY A 106 4.78 6.19 -5.84
C GLY A 106 4.65 7.36 -4.86
N TYR A 107 5.25 7.23 -3.68
CA TYR A 107 5.29 8.30 -2.68
C TYR A 107 5.76 9.64 -3.26
N ARG A 108 6.77 9.59 -4.13
CA ARG A 108 7.35 10.78 -4.73
C ARG A 108 6.39 11.55 -5.67
N ASP A 109 5.41 10.86 -6.23
CA ASP A 109 4.60 11.40 -7.35
C ASP A 109 3.26 12.00 -6.89
N ILE A 110 2.90 11.81 -5.63
CA ILE A 110 1.58 12.16 -5.11
C ILE A 110 1.65 13.05 -3.87
N GLN A 111 0.53 13.67 -3.55
CA GLN A 111 0.39 14.55 -2.38
C GLN A 111 0.38 13.81 -1.03
N PHE A 112 0.19 12.48 -1.01
CA PHE A 112 0.26 11.71 0.24
C PHE A 112 1.61 11.93 0.91
N THR A 113 1.62 12.24 2.19
CA THR A 113 2.86 12.47 2.94
C THR A 113 2.74 11.95 4.37
N LYS A 114 3.84 11.41 4.87
CA LYS A 114 4.00 11.04 6.29
C LYS A 114 4.87 12.08 6.98
N THR A 115 4.71 12.20 8.28
CA THR A 115 5.61 13.07 9.05
C THR A 115 7.05 12.56 9.00
N PRO A 116 8.06 13.44 9.12
CA PRO A 116 9.45 13.01 9.19
C PRO A 116 9.72 11.97 10.29
N ALA A 117 9.04 12.10 11.43
CA ALA A 117 9.17 11.14 12.53
C ALA A 117 8.70 9.73 12.15
N VAL A 118 7.57 9.61 11.45
CA VAL A 118 7.07 8.31 10.99
C VAL A 118 8.00 7.72 9.94
N LEU A 119 8.46 8.52 8.96
CA LEU A 119 9.42 8.05 7.96
C LEU A 119 10.72 7.54 8.59
N ARG A 120 11.28 8.25 9.55
CA ARG A 120 12.48 7.79 10.28
C ARG A 120 12.25 6.47 11.01
N ALA A 121 11.10 6.33 11.67
CA ALA A 121 10.76 5.09 12.37
C ALA A 121 10.61 3.90 11.41
N MET A 122 10.22 4.15 10.16
CA MET A 122 10.12 3.14 9.10
C MET A 122 11.45 2.89 8.36
N GLY A 123 12.53 3.61 8.69
CA GLY A 123 13.79 3.53 7.94
C GLY A 123 13.76 4.18 6.57
N LEU A 124 12.80 5.07 6.31
CA LEU A 124 12.56 5.74 5.02
C LEU A 124 12.88 7.24 5.07
N ASP A 125 13.86 7.62 5.87
CA ASP A 125 14.27 9.01 5.99
C ASP A 125 14.75 9.58 4.65
N GLY A 126 14.31 10.78 4.31
CA GLY A 126 14.73 11.48 3.10
C GLY A 126 14.05 11.05 1.80
N LEU A 127 12.88 10.40 1.84
CA LEU A 127 12.12 10.10 0.63
C LEU A 127 11.77 11.40 -0.13
N PRO A 128 12.19 11.54 -1.41
CA PRO A 128 11.95 12.76 -2.17
C PRO A 128 10.53 12.82 -2.72
N LYS A 129 10.09 14.05 -3.05
CA LYS A 129 8.88 14.31 -3.83
C LYS A 129 9.20 15.09 -5.09
N THR A 130 8.42 14.85 -6.15
CA THR A 130 8.50 15.65 -7.37
C THR A 130 8.01 17.08 -7.11
N GLU A 131 8.44 18.03 -7.92
CA GLU A 131 7.97 19.41 -7.82
C GLU A 131 6.45 19.52 -7.98
N SER A 132 5.85 18.68 -8.82
CA SER A 132 4.39 18.63 -8.99
C SER A 132 3.69 18.22 -7.69
N ALA A 133 4.18 17.19 -6.99
CA ALA A 133 3.62 16.75 -5.72
C ALA A 133 3.80 17.82 -4.63
N LEU A 134 4.97 18.47 -4.58
CA LEU A 134 5.22 19.58 -3.66
C LEU A 134 4.30 20.78 -3.94
N ALA A 135 4.04 21.09 -5.20
CA ALA A 135 3.11 22.16 -5.57
C ALA A 135 1.68 21.85 -5.11
N GLU A 136 1.24 20.60 -5.20
CA GLU A 136 -0.06 20.20 -4.65
C GLU A 136 -0.14 20.35 -3.13
N LEU A 137 0.90 19.96 -2.41
CA LEU A 137 0.98 20.12 -0.96
C LEU A 137 0.91 21.60 -0.56
N ARG A 138 1.69 22.45 -1.24
CA ARG A 138 1.67 23.91 -1.01
C ARG A 138 0.29 24.52 -1.23
N ARG A 139 -0.43 24.11 -2.28
CA ARG A 139 -1.80 24.58 -2.52
C ARG A 139 -2.78 24.25 -1.39
N LYS A 140 -2.49 23.19 -0.65
CA LYS A 140 -3.27 22.78 0.53
C LYS A 140 -2.77 23.39 1.85
N GLY A 141 -1.72 24.21 1.80
CA GLY A 141 -1.10 24.78 2.99
C GLY A 141 -0.25 23.77 3.78
N ILE A 142 0.08 22.64 3.17
CA ILE A 142 0.97 21.65 3.77
C ILE A 142 2.40 22.01 3.37
N THR A 143 3.12 22.58 4.29
CA THR A 143 4.54 22.97 4.15
C THR A 143 5.36 22.27 5.22
N ASP A 144 6.66 22.11 4.94
CA ASP A 144 7.61 21.54 5.92
C ASP A 144 7.74 22.43 7.17
#